data_067b6beed5dc736bdd5df5c3c50ba72e
#
_entry.id   067b6beed5dc736bdd5df5c3c50ba72e
#
_cell.length_a   1.000
_cell.length_b   1.000
_cell.length_c   1.000
_cell.angle_alpha   90.00
_cell.angle_beta   90.00
_cell.angle_gamma   90.00
#
_symmetry.space_group_name_H-M   'P 1'
#
loop_
_entity.id
_entity.type
_entity.pdbx_description
1 polymer ?
#
loop_
_entity_poly.entity_id
_entity_poly.type
_entity_poly.pdbx_seq_one_letter_code
_entity_poly.pdbx_strand_id
1 'polypeptide(L)'
;METCALEEVEPISPETWEEFITHFSGDKKMKMLEAREQINNGESPVAYETGRGAPMVNVKMSGFAKAEKSYDHQVTADGLAYKPTQKPRFICSPNPLVLARLGPYTHAQTKWLARRFHWRRGMFYAGCAKPEELNSWLNTAVQMFGEPWCIVDDITAIDASHSAHSFAFHRKIRGRQFAFELWVEGAYNGEEHIHARIGPYVVMVAEVNASGVGDTSYKNSLICIFARMLAILHAALDLDTLTPEEVLSWLERLEHAIRMSASGDDGLTYCCAAIFGTRLDHPDFLRRYREFWARLGFGVKVQVVPSHEWRLATYLAMRPVWSGTRYVWAPEPARRLRGMFWQIDNAMHPTAWGRGVARQVLGMSGSVTVLRELCSWYLDHTDGPANDVQVFGNPNSPWNNYANEALPNTRADQEFCQDYHVDAAALSGFRGMLGDIGEVLVDLNCHLLRAVFAAES
;
A
#
# COMPACT_ATOMS: atom_id res chain seq x y z
N MET A 1 22.49 2.15 9.92
CA MET A 1 21.61 1.93 8.77
C MET A 1 22.39 1.80 7.45
N GLU A 2 23.28 2.74 7.13
CA GLU A 2 24.06 2.67 5.89
C GLU A 2 24.92 1.41 5.76
N THR A 3 25.67 1.04 6.80
CA THR A 3 26.59 -0.09 6.75
C THR A 3 25.88 -1.41 6.49
N CYS A 4 24.82 -1.72 7.23
CA CYS A 4 24.06 -2.97 7.06
C CYS A 4 23.31 -3.05 5.72
N ALA A 5 22.81 -1.90 5.23
CA ALA A 5 22.10 -1.87 3.97
C ALA A 5 23.02 -2.02 2.75
N LEU A 6 24.26 -1.54 2.86
CA LEU A 6 25.17 -1.43 1.73
C LEU A 6 26.00 -2.69 1.48
N GLU A 7 26.32 -3.49 2.50
CA GLU A 7 27.15 -4.69 2.33
C GLU A 7 26.45 -5.78 1.49
N GLU A 8 25.12 -5.77 1.44
CA GLU A 8 24.35 -6.79 0.74
C GLU A 8 23.72 -6.30 -0.59
N VAL A 9 24.09 -5.11 -1.06
CA VAL A 9 23.58 -4.61 -2.34
C VAL A 9 24.42 -5.19 -3.48
N GLU A 10 23.81 -6.08 -4.24
CA GLU A 10 24.41 -6.67 -5.43
C GLU A 10 24.20 -5.78 -6.66
N PRO A 11 25.16 -5.73 -7.58
CA PRO A 11 24.94 -5.14 -8.90
C PRO A 11 23.77 -5.81 -9.62
N ILE A 12 22.92 -4.99 -10.24
CA ILE A 12 21.79 -5.47 -11.04
C ILE A 12 21.85 -4.84 -12.44
N SER A 13 21.28 -5.55 -13.41
CA SER A 13 21.12 -5.01 -14.77
C SER A 13 19.75 -4.36 -14.91
N PRO A 14 19.64 -3.23 -15.63
CA PRO A 14 18.33 -2.70 -16.02
C PRO A 14 17.58 -3.73 -16.87
N GLU A 15 16.26 -3.64 -16.89
CA GLU A 15 15.45 -4.44 -17.82
C GLU A 15 15.79 -4.09 -19.27
N THR A 16 15.60 -5.04 -20.16
CA THR A 16 15.59 -4.74 -21.60
C THR A 16 14.35 -3.89 -21.93
N TRP A 17 14.41 -3.15 -23.02
CA TRP A 17 13.25 -2.37 -23.47
C TRP A 17 12.05 -3.27 -23.76
N GLU A 18 12.28 -4.44 -24.33
CA GLU A 18 11.28 -5.43 -24.68
C GLU A 18 10.56 -5.95 -23.44
N GLU A 19 11.28 -6.18 -22.34
CA GLU A 19 10.69 -6.54 -21.05
C GLU A 19 9.91 -5.38 -20.45
N PHE A 20 10.51 -4.18 -20.40
CA PHE A 20 9.91 -3.00 -19.80
C PHE A 20 8.57 -2.62 -20.44
N ILE A 21 8.48 -2.65 -21.78
CA ILE A 21 7.26 -2.25 -22.49
C ILE A 21 6.08 -3.20 -22.25
N THR A 22 6.33 -4.43 -21.80
CA THR A 22 5.26 -5.39 -21.46
C THR A 22 4.44 -4.98 -20.24
N HIS A 23 4.99 -4.11 -19.38
CA HIS A 23 4.29 -3.62 -18.19
C HIS A 23 3.19 -2.60 -18.50
N PHE A 24 3.08 -2.17 -19.75
CA PHE A 24 2.12 -1.16 -20.19
C PHE A 24 1.08 -1.73 -21.13
N SER A 25 -0.11 -1.15 -21.12
CA SER A 25 -1.22 -1.46 -22.02
C SER A 25 -1.89 -0.16 -22.50
N GLY A 26 -2.68 -0.26 -23.57
CA GLY A 26 -3.48 0.84 -24.12
C GLY A 26 -2.64 2.10 -24.39
N ASP A 27 -3.22 3.26 -24.10
CA ASP A 27 -2.61 4.59 -24.36
C ASP A 27 -1.26 4.79 -23.69
N LYS A 28 -1.05 4.19 -22.51
CA LYS A 28 0.24 4.29 -21.82
C LYS A 28 1.34 3.59 -22.62
N LYS A 29 1.04 2.43 -23.19
CA LYS A 29 1.98 1.68 -24.04
C LYS A 29 2.33 2.49 -25.27
N MET A 30 1.33 3.08 -25.93
CA MET A 30 1.57 3.91 -27.13
C MET A 30 2.48 5.10 -26.82
N LYS A 31 2.21 5.83 -25.74
CA LYS A 31 3.07 6.96 -25.29
C LYS A 31 4.51 6.52 -25.00
N MET A 32 4.73 5.33 -24.45
CA MET A 32 6.08 4.81 -24.20
C MET A 32 6.79 4.42 -25.49
N LEU A 33 6.08 3.86 -26.48
CA LEU A 33 6.63 3.55 -27.82
C LEU A 33 7.02 4.82 -28.56
N GLU A 34 6.16 5.83 -28.57
CA GLU A 34 6.46 7.15 -29.15
C GLU A 34 7.68 7.80 -28.49
N ALA A 35 7.74 7.75 -27.15
CA ALA A 35 8.90 8.27 -26.40
C ALA A 35 10.19 7.51 -26.76
N ARG A 36 10.13 6.20 -26.97
CA ARG A 36 11.28 5.41 -27.39
C ARG A 36 11.76 5.77 -28.79
N GLU A 37 10.85 5.99 -29.73
CA GLU A 37 11.17 6.45 -31.07
C GLU A 37 11.85 7.82 -31.05
N GLN A 38 11.33 8.77 -30.26
CA GLN A 38 11.95 10.07 -30.06
C GLN A 38 13.38 9.95 -29.52
N ILE A 39 13.60 9.08 -28.53
CA ILE A 39 14.95 8.82 -27.99
C ILE A 39 15.87 8.27 -29.07
N ASN A 40 15.40 7.33 -29.90
CA ASN A 40 16.19 6.76 -30.99
C ASN A 40 16.53 7.80 -32.07
N ASN A 41 15.67 8.79 -32.24
CA ASN A 41 15.89 9.96 -33.15
C ASN A 41 16.79 11.05 -32.53
N GLY A 42 17.34 10.79 -31.31
CA GLY A 42 18.27 11.72 -30.66
C GLY A 42 17.59 12.76 -29.77
N GLU A 43 16.26 12.69 -29.60
CA GLU A 43 15.56 13.57 -28.67
C GLU A 43 15.83 13.09 -27.23
N SER A 44 16.37 13.99 -26.42
CA SER A 44 16.59 13.73 -24.98
C SER A 44 16.57 15.03 -24.22
N PRO A 45 16.02 15.05 -23.00
CA PRO A 45 16.25 16.18 -22.10
C PRO A 45 17.75 16.38 -21.88
N VAL A 46 18.21 17.64 -21.97
CA VAL A 46 19.62 17.95 -21.87
C VAL A 46 20.11 17.75 -20.43
N ALA A 47 21.18 16.99 -20.30
CA ALA A 47 21.92 16.91 -19.05
C ALA A 47 22.84 18.13 -18.91
N TYR A 48 22.96 18.67 -17.71
CA TYR A 48 23.88 19.74 -17.37
C TYR A 48 24.56 19.46 -16.04
N GLU A 49 25.74 20.01 -15.84
CA GLU A 49 26.41 19.94 -14.54
C GLU A 49 25.95 21.09 -13.65
N THR A 50 25.63 20.77 -12.42
CA THR A 50 25.37 21.80 -11.41
C THR A 50 26.67 22.42 -10.94
N GLY A 51 26.63 23.61 -10.36
CA GLY A 51 27.80 24.25 -9.76
C GLY A 51 28.52 23.44 -8.67
N ARG A 52 27.96 22.29 -8.27
CA ARG A 52 28.56 21.32 -7.35
C ARG A 52 29.16 20.10 -8.08
N GLY A 53 29.22 20.12 -9.41
CA GLY A 53 29.80 19.05 -10.24
C GLY A 53 28.92 17.79 -10.34
N ALA A 54 27.68 17.82 -9.85
CA ALA A 54 26.75 16.70 -9.99
C ALA A 54 25.96 16.80 -11.30
N PRO A 55 25.84 15.72 -12.09
CA PRO A 55 25.00 15.71 -13.28
C PRO A 55 23.53 15.89 -12.90
N MET A 56 22.80 16.70 -13.67
CA MET A 56 21.37 16.91 -13.50
C MET A 56 20.68 16.99 -14.86
N VAL A 57 19.52 16.36 -14.98
CA VAL A 57 18.62 16.48 -16.11
C VAL A 57 17.41 17.32 -15.70
N ASN A 58 16.99 18.26 -16.52
CA ASN A 58 15.78 19.03 -16.27
C ASN A 58 14.55 18.15 -16.53
N VAL A 59 14.06 17.51 -15.48
CA VAL A 59 12.88 16.64 -15.53
C VAL A 59 11.64 17.51 -15.42
N LYS A 60 11.08 17.90 -16.57
CA LYS A 60 9.79 18.61 -16.62
C LYS A 60 8.67 17.62 -16.26
N MET A 61 7.79 18.03 -15.36
CA MET A 61 6.66 17.23 -14.89
C MET A 61 5.34 17.91 -15.21
N SER A 62 4.31 17.10 -15.43
CA SER A 62 2.93 17.56 -15.50
C SER A 62 2.24 17.25 -14.16
N GLY A 63 1.67 18.28 -13.53
CA GLY A 63 0.94 18.14 -12.30
C GLY A 63 -0.57 18.10 -12.53
N PHE A 64 -1.26 17.17 -11.86
CA PHE A 64 -2.71 17.06 -11.89
C PHE A 64 -3.26 16.55 -10.55
N ALA A 65 -4.52 16.90 -10.27
CA ALA A 65 -5.20 16.35 -9.12
C ALA A 65 -5.56 14.88 -9.38
N LYS A 66 -5.27 14.01 -8.41
CA LYS A 66 -5.68 12.61 -8.47
C LYS A 66 -7.18 12.51 -8.39
N ALA A 67 -7.81 11.81 -9.33
CA ALA A 67 -9.23 11.53 -9.30
C ALA A 67 -9.51 10.54 -8.15
N GLU A 68 -9.89 11.05 -7.01
CA GLU A 68 -10.26 10.30 -5.81
C GLU A 68 -11.64 10.73 -5.34
N LYS A 69 -12.34 9.84 -4.64
CA LYS A 69 -13.58 10.19 -3.96
C LYS A 69 -13.26 11.21 -2.87
N SER A 70 -13.87 12.38 -2.95
CA SER A 70 -13.59 13.52 -2.08
C SER A 70 -14.47 13.60 -0.84
N TYR A 71 -15.30 12.59 -0.59
CA TYR A 71 -16.23 12.57 0.53
C TYR A 71 -16.00 11.34 1.39
N ASP A 72 -16.04 11.54 2.69
CA ASP A 72 -16.10 10.48 3.68
C ASP A 72 -17.46 10.44 4.34
N HIS A 73 -17.89 9.27 4.72
CA HIS A 73 -19.14 9.09 5.43
C HIS A 73 -18.81 9.11 6.93
N GLN A 74 -19.48 9.97 7.68
CA GLN A 74 -19.47 9.89 9.14
C GLN A 74 -20.81 9.36 9.60
N VAL A 75 -20.79 8.36 10.49
CA VAL A 75 -21.98 7.95 11.21
C VAL A 75 -22.24 9.00 12.30
N THR A 76 -23.32 9.74 12.16
CA THR A 76 -23.79 10.69 13.18
C THR A 76 -25.02 10.11 13.89
N ALA A 77 -25.43 10.72 15.01
CA ALA A 77 -26.66 10.32 15.71
C ALA A 77 -27.90 10.36 14.80
N ASP A 78 -27.89 11.22 13.79
CA ASP A 78 -29.00 11.44 12.85
C ASP A 78 -28.87 10.62 11.55
N GLY A 79 -27.84 9.75 11.42
CA GLY A 79 -27.59 8.93 10.25
C GLY A 79 -26.24 9.16 9.58
N LEU A 80 -26.16 8.85 8.27
CA LEU A 80 -24.95 9.02 7.47
C LEU A 80 -24.81 10.49 7.04
N ALA A 81 -23.77 11.17 7.49
CA ALA A 81 -23.39 12.50 7.03
C ALA A 81 -22.18 12.43 6.08
N TYR A 82 -22.20 13.28 5.05
CA TYR A 82 -21.10 13.43 4.11
C TYR A 82 -20.18 14.55 4.57
N LYS A 83 -18.89 14.26 4.73
CA LYS A 83 -17.88 15.26 5.04
C LYS A 83 -16.87 15.32 3.90
N PRO A 84 -16.49 16.52 3.43
CA PRO A 84 -15.38 16.66 2.48
C PRO A 84 -14.11 16.10 3.12
N THR A 85 -13.51 15.08 2.50
CA THR A 85 -12.51 14.28 3.20
C THR A 85 -11.13 14.85 3.16
N GLN A 86 -10.66 15.40 2.12
CA GLN A 86 -9.24 15.78 2.07
C GLN A 86 -8.96 16.81 0.98
N LYS A 87 -7.85 17.51 1.19
CA LYS A 87 -7.24 18.28 0.10
C LYS A 87 -6.92 17.34 -1.05
N PRO A 88 -7.20 17.73 -2.32
CA PRO A 88 -6.86 16.91 -3.48
C PRO A 88 -5.39 16.49 -3.42
N ARG A 89 -5.12 15.20 -3.61
CA ARG A 89 -3.75 14.73 -3.74
C ARG A 89 -3.20 15.11 -5.09
N PHE A 90 -1.98 15.60 -5.09
CA PHE A 90 -1.32 16.07 -6.30
C PHE A 90 -0.39 14.99 -6.83
N ILE A 91 -0.50 14.70 -8.12
CA ILE A 91 0.38 13.78 -8.83
C ILE A 91 1.25 14.60 -9.78
N CYS A 92 2.55 14.40 -9.71
CA CYS A 92 3.52 14.97 -10.65
C CYS A 92 4.11 13.85 -11.52
N SER A 93 3.70 13.79 -12.77
CA SER A 93 4.20 12.78 -13.71
C SER A 93 5.34 13.35 -14.54
N PRO A 94 6.51 12.69 -14.57
CA PRO A 94 7.60 13.06 -15.45
C PRO A 94 7.22 12.97 -16.93
N ASN A 95 7.97 13.68 -17.76
CA ASN A 95 7.86 13.56 -19.21
C ASN A 95 8.04 12.10 -19.65
N PRO A 96 7.23 11.59 -20.61
CA PRO A 96 7.35 10.23 -21.13
C PRO A 96 8.76 9.84 -21.59
N LEU A 97 9.55 10.76 -22.13
CA LEU A 97 10.96 10.51 -22.52
C LEU A 97 11.82 10.11 -21.30
N VAL A 98 11.63 10.78 -20.17
CA VAL A 98 12.33 10.45 -18.92
C VAL A 98 11.87 9.08 -18.39
N LEU A 99 10.55 8.85 -18.38
CA LEU A 99 9.98 7.57 -17.94
C LEU A 99 10.45 6.40 -18.82
N ALA A 100 10.50 6.57 -20.14
CA ALA A 100 10.96 5.54 -21.07
C ALA A 100 12.44 5.19 -20.87
N ARG A 101 13.27 6.15 -20.43
CA ARG A 101 14.70 5.93 -20.25
C ARG A 101 15.07 5.45 -18.85
N LEU A 102 14.38 5.97 -17.80
CA LEU A 102 14.60 5.54 -16.40
C LEU A 102 13.83 4.27 -16.03
N GLY A 103 12.70 4.02 -16.67
CA GLY A 103 11.81 2.93 -16.32
C GLY A 103 12.47 1.55 -16.22
N PRO A 104 13.31 1.13 -17.18
CA PRO A 104 14.05 -0.13 -17.09
C PRO A 104 14.89 -0.27 -15.81
N TYR A 105 15.54 0.81 -15.37
CA TYR A 105 16.32 0.83 -14.12
C TYR A 105 15.41 0.76 -12.91
N THR A 106 14.35 1.56 -12.87
CA THR A 106 13.38 1.60 -11.78
C THR A 106 12.68 0.26 -11.57
N HIS A 107 12.29 -0.41 -12.66
CA HIS A 107 11.68 -1.74 -12.59
C HIS A 107 12.67 -2.79 -12.09
N ALA A 108 13.93 -2.75 -12.53
CA ALA A 108 14.98 -3.64 -12.02
C ALA A 108 15.19 -3.46 -10.51
N GLN A 109 15.19 -2.21 -10.02
CA GLN A 109 15.26 -1.89 -8.59
C GLN A 109 14.06 -2.46 -7.80
N THR A 110 12.85 -2.29 -8.34
CA THR A 110 11.63 -2.82 -7.73
C THR A 110 11.66 -4.35 -7.66
N LYS A 111 12.10 -5.02 -8.73
CA LYS A 111 12.30 -6.48 -8.74
C LYS A 111 13.38 -6.93 -7.75
N TRP A 112 14.47 -6.17 -7.64
CA TRP A 112 15.50 -6.45 -6.64
C TRP A 112 14.93 -6.36 -5.22
N LEU A 113 14.17 -5.30 -4.92
CA LEU A 113 13.52 -5.11 -3.62
C LEU A 113 12.57 -6.28 -3.30
N ALA A 114 11.75 -6.71 -4.26
CA ALA A 114 10.82 -7.81 -4.11
C ALA A 114 11.53 -9.17 -3.88
N ARG A 115 12.68 -9.39 -4.53
CA ARG A 115 13.50 -10.59 -4.31
C ARG A 115 14.22 -10.56 -2.98
N ARG A 116 14.79 -9.42 -2.62
CA ARG A 116 15.56 -9.23 -1.38
C ARG A 116 14.65 -9.33 -0.15
N PHE A 117 13.48 -8.74 -0.21
CA PHE A 117 12.48 -8.72 0.86
C PHE A 117 11.27 -9.58 0.46
N HIS A 118 11.52 -10.87 0.29
CA HIS A 118 10.50 -11.84 -0.09
C HIS A 118 9.69 -12.30 1.14
N TRP A 119 8.42 -12.68 0.95
CA TRP A 119 7.49 -13.06 2.02
C TRP A 119 7.99 -14.19 2.95
N ARG A 120 8.92 -15.03 2.50
CA ARG A 120 9.53 -16.08 3.34
C ARG A 120 10.55 -15.55 4.36
N ARG A 121 11.02 -14.33 4.19
CA ARG A 121 11.96 -13.67 5.10
C ARG A 121 11.21 -12.90 6.19
N GLY A 122 11.91 -12.47 7.24
CA GLY A 122 11.34 -11.66 8.31
C GLY A 122 10.77 -10.33 7.82
N MET A 123 11.33 -9.79 6.75
CA MET A 123 10.93 -8.54 6.11
C MET A 123 10.37 -8.80 4.71
N PHE A 124 9.23 -8.16 4.41
CA PHE A 124 8.50 -8.37 3.17
C PHE A 124 8.15 -7.05 2.47
N TYR A 125 8.53 -6.92 1.21
CA TYR A 125 8.07 -5.84 0.35
C TYR A 125 6.77 -6.23 -0.34
N ALA A 126 5.65 -5.63 0.08
CA ALA A 126 4.33 -5.98 -0.44
C ALA A 126 3.90 -5.19 -1.68
N GLY A 127 4.68 -4.19 -2.12
CA GLY A 127 4.29 -3.34 -3.26
C GLY A 127 4.15 -4.06 -4.61
N CYS A 128 4.75 -5.25 -4.76
CA CYS A 128 4.61 -6.12 -5.94
C CYS A 128 4.03 -7.50 -5.59
N ALA A 129 3.56 -7.68 -4.36
CA ALA A 129 3.12 -8.99 -3.89
C ALA A 129 1.82 -9.44 -4.56
N LYS A 130 1.77 -10.73 -4.87
CA LYS A 130 0.53 -11.39 -5.22
C LYS A 130 -0.31 -11.67 -3.96
N PRO A 131 -1.64 -11.80 -4.10
CA PRO A 131 -2.51 -12.13 -2.97
C PRO A 131 -2.06 -13.37 -2.20
N GLU A 132 -1.62 -14.42 -2.90
CA GLU A 132 -1.14 -15.65 -2.29
C GLU A 132 0.14 -15.46 -1.47
N GLU A 133 1.02 -14.57 -1.90
CA GLU A 133 2.26 -14.25 -1.19
C GLU A 133 1.96 -13.47 0.09
N LEU A 134 1.00 -12.52 0.02
CA LEU A 134 0.55 -11.77 1.18
C LEU A 134 -0.16 -12.68 2.20
N ASN A 135 -1.02 -13.60 1.72
CA ASN A 135 -1.66 -14.60 2.57
C ASN A 135 -0.65 -15.59 3.17
N SER A 136 0.36 -16.00 2.41
CA SER A 136 1.42 -16.88 2.91
C SER A 136 2.26 -16.21 3.98
N TRP A 137 2.58 -14.93 3.81
CA TRP A 137 3.28 -14.13 4.80
C TRP A 137 2.48 -14.03 6.12
N LEU A 138 1.17 -13.72 6.03
CA LEU A 138 0.26 -13.68 7.17
C LEU A 138 0.23 -15.01 7.93
N ASN A 139 -0.02 -16.12 7.22
CA ASN A 139 -0.13 -17.43 7.85
C ASN A 139 1.20 -17.88 8.45
N THR A 140 2.33 -17.52 7.86
CA THR A 140 3.65 -17.78 8.44
C THR A 140 3.81 -17.02 9.76
N ALA A 141 3.38 -15.75 9.84
CA ALA A 141 3.42 -15.00 11.09
C ALA A 141 2.53 -15.64 12.18
N VAL A 142 1.31 -16.04 11.82
CA VAL A 142 0.38 -16.72 12.75
C VAL A 142 0.93 -18.07 13.19
N GLN A 143 1.54 -18.84 12.29
CA GLN A 143 2.18 -20.12 12.65
C GLN A 143 3.37 -19.96 13.59
N MET A 144 4.17 -18.89 13.38
CA MET A 144 5.35 -18.63 14.22
C MET A 144 4.99 -18.09 15.61
N PHE A 145 3.99 -17.24 15.71
CA PHE A 145 3.72 -16.45 16.92
C PHE A 145 2.39 -16.81 17.60
N GLY A 146 1.54 -17.62 16.97
CA GLY A 146 0.19 -17.90 17.45
C GLY A 146 -0.71 -16.67 17.31
N GLU A 147 -0.89 -15.97 18.43
CA GLU A 147 -1.56 -14.67 18.48
C GLU A 147 -0.51 -13.55 18.59
N PRO A 148 -0.06 -12.98 17.46
CA PRO A 148 1.01 -11.98 17.48
C PRO A 148 0.52 -10.62 18.02
N TRP A 149 1.39 -9.88 18.66
CA TRP A 149 1.21 -8.43 18.78
C TRP A 149 1.43 -7.78 17.41
N CYS A 150 0.71 -6.70 17.14
CA CYS A 150 0.86 -6.00 15.87
C CYS A 150 1.24 -4.54 16.08
N ILE A 151 2.18 -4.06 15.27
CA ILE A 151 2.46 -2.64 15.10
C ILE A 151 1.97 -2.25 13.72
N VAL A 152 0.96 -1.38 13.67
CA VAL A 152 0.43 -0.82 12.43
C VAL A 152 0.90 0.63 12.34
N ASP A 153 1.54 1.00 11.25
CA ASP A 153 2.00 2.37 11.07
C ASP A 153 1.75 2.91 9.66
N ASP A 154 1.56 4.22 9.58
CA ASP A 154 1.37 5.01 8.37
C ASP A 154 2.27 6.25 8.46
N ILE A 155 3.17 6.41 7.50
CA ILE A 155 4.09 7.54 7.48
C ILE A 155 3.40 8.74 6.86
N THR A 156 3.20 9.78 7.66
CA THR A 156 2.47 10.97 7.25
C THR A 156 3.20 11.71 6.13
N ALA A 157 2.54 11.85 4.97
CA ALA A 157 3.04 12.60 3.82
C ALA A 157 4.50 12.26 3.46
N ILE A 158 4.83 10.96 3.39
CA ILE A 158 6.20 10.48 3.17
C ILE A 158 6.88 11.16 1.98
N ASP A 159 6.17 11.35 0.86
CA ASP A 159 6.71 11.99 -0.33
C ASP A 159 7.20 13.42 -0.06
N ALA A 160 6.48 14.18 0.76
CA ALA A 160 6.84 15.54 1.15
C ALA A 160 7.87 15.60 2.30
N SER A 161 8.12 14.47 2.97
CA SER A 161 9.03 14.38 4.13
C SER A 161 10.44 13.91 3.75
N HIS A 162 10.68 13.58 2.49
CA HIS A 162 12.02 13.31 2.01
C HIS A 162 12.94 14.52 2.20
N SER A 163 14.22 14.28 2.33
CA SER A 163 15.26 15.29 2.56
C SER A 163 16.52 14.93 1.79
N ALA A 164 17.49 15.84 1.74
CA ALA A 164 18.80 15.58 1.17
C ALA A 164 19.46 14.30 1.73
N HIS A 165 19.23 13.98 3.01
CA HIS A 165 19.77 12.76 3.65
C HIS A 165 19.11 11.49 3.11
N SER A 166 17.77 11.48 2.97
CA SER A 166 17.07 10.32 2.40
C SER A 166 17.46 10.09 0.93
N PHE A 167 17.61 11.15 0.14
CA PHE A 167 18.10 11.04 -1.23
C PHE A 167 19.56 10.59 -1.31
N ALA A 168 20.42 11.06 -0.39
CA ALA A 168 21.80 10.57 -0.30
C ALA A 168 21.86 9.06 -0.02
N PHE A 169 20.99 8.55 0.86
CA PHE A 169 20.86 7.12 1.10
C PHE A 169 20.45 6.37 -0.19
N HIS A 170 19.45 6.84 -0.90
CA HIS A 170 19.03 6.24 -2.18
C HIS A 170 20.15 6.28 -3.24
N ARG A 171 20.87 7.39 -3.38
CA ARG A 171 22.00 7.50 -4.31
C ARG A 171 23.09 6.48 -4.00
N LYS A 172 23.40 6.25 -2.73
CA LYS A 172 24.40 5.22 -2.32
C LYS A 172 23.95 3.81 -2.69
N ILE A 173 22.68 3.46 -2.47
CA ILE A 173 22.13 2.16 -2.86
C ILE A 173 22.18 2.01 -4.38
N ARG A 174 21.69 3.00 -5.12
CA ARG A 174 21.69 3.00 -6.60
C ARG A 174 23.10 2.88 -7.18
N GLY A 175 24.05 3.63 -6.63
CA GLY A 175 25.45 3.58 -7.08
C GLY A 175 26.15 2.22 -6.90
N ARG A 176 25.62 1.35 -5.99
CA ARG A 176 26.06 -0.06 -5.90
C ARG A 176 25.30 -0.98 -6.83
N GLN A 177 24.04 -0.70 -7.10
CA GLN A 177 23.21 -1.50 -7.99
C GLN A 177 23.60 -1.36 -9.46
N PHE A 178 23.99 -0.15 -9.89
CA PHE A 178 24.25 0.14 -11.31
C PHE A 178 25.56 0.90 -11.52
N ALA A 179 26.25 0.56 -12.60
CA ALA A 179 27.23 1.47 -13.22
C ALA A 179 26.47 2.47 -14.09
N PHE A 180 26.15 3.65 -13.56
CA PHE A 180 25.32 4.62 -14.25
C PHE A 180 26.04 5.34 -15.39
N GLU A 181 25.33 5.53 -16.50
CA GLU A 181 25.60 6.60 -17.43
C GLU A 181 25.26 7.96 -16.76
N LEU A 182 26.05 9.00 -17.03
CA LEU A 182 25.86 10.36 -16.48
C LEU A 182 24.43 10.88 -16.65
N TRP A 183 23.79 10.54 -17.78
CA TRP A 183 22.42 10.95 -18.02
C TRP A 183 21.42 10.30 -17.05
N VAL A 184 21.57 9.03 -16.77
CA VAL A 184 20.67 8.28 -15.84
C VAL A 184 20.81 8.84 -14.43
N GLU A 185 22.04 9.06 -13.97
CA GLU A 185 22.30 9.69 -12.69
C GLU A 185 21.69 11.10 -12.63
N GLY A 186 21.90 11.90 -13.67
CA GLY A 186 21.37 13.25 -13.78
C GLY A 186 19.84 13.29 -13.80
N ALA A 187 19.18 12.28 -14.40
CA ALA A 187 17.74 12.18 -14.41
C ALA A 187 17.16 11.84 -13.02
N TYR A 188 17.78 10.91 -12.30
CA TYR A 188 17.41 10.65 -10.90
C TYR A 188 17.63 11.87 -10.00
N ASN A 189 18.73 12.58 -10.17
CA ASN A 189 18.96 13.83 -9.43
C ASN A 189 17.92 14.90 -9.81
N GLY A 190 17.49 14.95 -11.07
CA GLY A 190 16.45 15.85 -11.55
C GLY A 190 15.05 15.53 -10.98
N GLU A 191 14.75 14.26 -10.69
CA GLU A 191 13.49 13.85 -10.06
C GLU A 191 13.41 14.26 -8.58
N GLU A 192 14.54 14.53 -7.93
CA GLU A 192 14.60 15.07 -6.56
C GLU A 192 14.22 16.57 -6.51
N HIS A 193 14.08 17.21 -7.68
CA HIS A 193 13.69 18.61 -7.83
C HIS A 193 12.43 18.70 -8.69
N ILE A 194 11.27 18.85 -8.05
CA ILE A 194 10.01 18.97 -8.77
C ILE A 194 9.97 20.28 -9.55
N HIS A 195 9.86 20.16 -10.86
CA HIS A 195 9.55 21.27 -11.77
C HIS A 195 8.27 20.92 -12.52
N ALA A 196 7.13 21.18 -11.89
CA ALA A 196 5.83 20.77 -12.39
C ALA A 196 5.00 21.92 -12.92
N ARG A 197 4.38 21.74 -14.08
CA ARG A 197 3.37 22.65 -14.62
C ARG A 197 1.97 22.21 -14.19
N ILE A 198 1.23 23.15 -13.62
CA ILE A 198 -0.12 22.95 -13.08
C ILE A 198 -1.01 24.05 -13.68
N GLY A 199 -1.68 23.75 -14.79
CA GLY A 199 -2.41 24.77 -15.53
C GLY A 199 -1.47 25.93 -15.94
N PRO A 200 -1.76 27.19 -15.54
CA PRO A 200 -0.93 28.34 -15.84
C PRO A 200 0.30 28.47 -14.91
N TYR A 201 0.38 27.70 -13.83
CA TYR A 201 1.41 27.84 -12.80
C TYR A 201 2.57 26.88 -13.04
N VAL A 202 3.77 27.31 -12.65
CA VAL A 202 4.95 26.46 -12.54
C VAL A 202 5.33 26.39 -11.06
N VAL A 203 5.41 25.18 -10.54
CA VAL A 203 5.82 24.91 -9.16
C VAL A 203 7.20 24.29 -9.18
N MET A 204 8.12 24.87 -8.41
CA MET A 204 9.48 24.35 -8.22
C MET A 204 9.66 24.03 -6.74
N VAL A 205 9.96 22.77 -6.43
CA VAL A 205 10.22 22.31 -5.06
C VAL A 205 11.46 21.41 -5.10
N ALA A 206 12.41 21.68 -4.22
CA ALA A 206 13.61 20.86 -4.08
C ALA A 206 13.47 19.86 -2.93
N GLU A 207 14.18 18.76 -3.04
CA GLU A 207 14.33 17.76 -1.97
C GLU A 207 13.01 17.12 -1.50
N VAL A 208 12.07 16.91 -2.43
CA VAL A 208 10.83 16.18 -2.18
C VAL A 208 10.68 15.05 -3.20
N ASN A 209 10.09 13.95 -2.79
CA ASN A 209 9.75 12.87 -3.71
C ASN A 209 8.46 13.23 -4.45
N ALA A 210 8.49 13.29 -5.78
CA ALA A 210 7.28 13.55 -6.53
C ALA A 210 6.38 12.32 -6.54
N SER A 211 5.15 12.45 -6.04
CA SER A 211 4.15 11.40 -6.19
C SER A 211 3.83 11.24 -7.68
N GLY A 212 4.20 10.09 -8.27
CA GLY A 212 4.00 9.80 -9.70
C GLY A 212 5.28 9.60 -10.50
N VAL A 213 6.47 9.83 -9.92
CA VAL A 213 7.72 9.32 -10.49
C VAL A 213 7.77 7.79 -10.35
N GLY A 214 8.47 7.13 -11.29
CA GLY A 214 8.44 5.67 -11.38
C GLY A 214 8.96 4.94 -10.15
N ASP A 215 9.90 5.53 -9.42
CA ASP A 215 10.56 4.91 -8.26
C ASP A 215 10.00 5.34 -6.88
N THR A 216 8.89 6.10 -6.85
CA THR A 216 8.28 6.57 -5.60
C THR A 216 8.02 5.43 -4.62
N SER A 217 7.35 4.37 -5.07
CA SER A 217 7.05 3.20 -4.23
C SER A 217 8.32 2.49 -3.75
N TYR A 218 9.33 2.36 -4.61
CA TYR A 218 10.61 1.78 -4.27
C TYR A 218 11.32 2.60 -3.18
N LYS A 219 11.47 3.92 -3.38
CA LYS A 219 12.13 4.82 -2.44
C LYS A 219 11.47 4.80 -1.07
N ASN A 220 10.15 4.97 -1.04
CA ASN A 220 9.38 4.98 0.19
C ASN A 220 9.49 3.65 0.93
N SER A 221 9.27 2.54 0.25
CA SER A 221 9.33 1.21 0.88
C SER A 221 10.72 0.87 1.39
N LEU A 222 11.77 1.24 0.65
CA LEU A 222 13.15 0.97 1.08
C LEU A 222 13.48 1.71 2.38
N ILE A 223 13.15 3.01 2.48
CA ILE A 223 13.33 3.77 3.73
C ILE A 223 12.48 3.16 4.84
N CYS A 224 11.23 2.86 4.56
CA CYS A 224 10.31 2.34 5.56
C CYS A 224 10.74 0.99 6.13
N ILE A 225 11.27 0.09 5.32
CA ILE A 225 11.78 -1.20 5.78
C ILE A 225 12.92 -0.99 6.80
N PHE A 226 13.93 -0.20 6.45
CA PHE A 226 15.08 0.01 7.34
C PHE A 226 14.74 0.86 8.56
N ALA A 227 13.98 1.94 8.37
CA ALA A 227 13.63 2.83 9.47
C ALA A 227 12.71 2.15 10.50
N ARG A 228 11.75 1.31 10.07
CA ARG A 228 10.88 0.55 10.99
C ARG A 228 11.66 -0.41 11.86
N MET A 229 12.61 -1.15 11.30
CA MET A 229 13.45 -2.04 12.10
C MET A 229 14.18 -1.29 13.20
N LEU A 230 14.80 -0.17 12.85
CA LEU A 230 15.54 0.64 13.81
C LEU A 230 14.61 1.33 14.80
N ALA A 231 13.40 1.76 14.37
CA ALA A 231 12.39 2.35 15.25
C ALA A 231 11.91 1.33 16.30
N ILE A 232 11.69 0.08 15.91
CA ILE A 232 11.32 -1.00 16.83
C ILE A 232 12.45 -1.25 17.83
N LEU A 233 13.70 -1.33 17.37
CA LEU A 233 14.85 -1.50 18.25
C LEU A 233 15.04 -0.31 19.20
N HIS A 234 14.93 0.91 18.70
CA HIS A 234 15.01 2.11 19.53
C HIS A 234 13.92 2.15 20.61
N ALA A 235 12.69 1.83 20.20
CA ALA A 235 11.56 1.80 21.12
C ALA A 235 11.68 0.71 22.20
N ALA A 236 12.21 -0.46 21.83
CA ALA A 236 12.35 -1.60 22.74
C ALA A 236 13.60 -1.56 23.61
N LEU A 237 14.75 -1.07 23.07
CA LEU A 237 16.08 -1.26 23.67
C LEU A 237 16.87 0.04 23.90
N ASP A 238 16.41 1.17 23.37
CA ASP A 238 17.16 2.44 23.38
C ASP A 238 18.49 2.37 22.60
N LEU A 239 18.40 2.51 21.27
CA LEU A 239 19.57 2.41 20.35
C LEU A 239 20.71 3.38 20.70
N ASP A 240 20.42 4.49 21.38
CA ASP A 240 21.44 5.48 21.73
C ASP A 240 22.43 4.94 22.78
N THR A 241 22.10 3.81 23.42
CA THR A 241 22.95 3.14 24.42
C THR A 241 23.71 1.94 23.87
N LEU A 242 23.43 1.52 22.63
CA LEU A 242 24.01 0.33 22.01
C LEU A 242 25.20 0.67 21.09
N THR A 243 26.19 -0.21 21.06
CA THR A 243 27.24 -0.15 20.06
C THR A 243 26.74 -0.60 18.68
N PRO A 244 27.43 -0.25 17.57
CA PRO A 244 27.06 -0.73 16.25
C PRO A 244 27.00 -2.27 16.15
N GLU A 245 27.91 -2.98 16.80
CA GLU A 245 27.96 -4.44 16.83
C GLU A 245 26.76 -5.05 17.58
N GLU A 246 26.35 -4.43 18.68
CA GLU A 246 25.13 -4.83 19.39
C GLU A 246 23.89 -4.59 18.56
N VAL A 247 23.81 -3.47 17.85
CA VAL A 247 22.69 -3.19 16.91
C VAL A 247 22.62 -4.26 15.82
N LEU A 248 23.76 -4.65 15.23
CA LEU A 248 23.81 -5.72 14.24
C LEU A 248 23.31 -7.06 14.80
N SER A 249 23.80 -7.44 15.99
CA SER A 249 23.36 -8.65 16.68
C SER A 249 21.85 -8.66 16.95
N TRP A 250 21.28 -7.50 17.31
CA TRP A 250 19.84 -7.39 17.49
C TRP A 250 19.06 -7.44 16.19
N LEU A 251 19.56 -6.87 15.09
CA LEU A 251 18.94 -6.98 13.78
C LEU A 251 18.83 -8.43 13.30
N GLU A 252 19.87 -9.24 13.53
CA GLU A 252 19.81 -10.69 13.25
C GLU A 252 18.75 -11.41 14.10
N ARG A 253 18.64 -11.07 15.38
CA ARG A 253 17.61 -11.65 16.26
C ARG A 253 16.19 -11.22 15.88
N LEU A 254 16.02 -9.99 15.37
CA LEU A 254 14.74 -9.51 14.92
C LEU A 254 14.16 -10.35 13.78
N GLU A 255 14.97 -10.92 12.91
CA GLU A 255 14.50 -11.78 11.81
C GLU A 255 13.66 -12.96 12.33
N HIS A 256 13.92 -13.43 13.56
CA HIS A 256 13.14 -14.49 14.21
C HIS A 256 12.04 -13.98 15.14
N ALA A 257 12.08 -12.71 15.51
CA ALA A 257 11.18 -12.10 16.49
C ALA A 257 10.04 -11.31 15.86
N ILE A 258 10.19 -10.89 14.61
CA ILE A 258 9.20 -10.12 13.89
C ILE A 258 8.96 -10.67 12.49
N ARG A 259 7.76 -10.33 11.98
CA ARG A 259 7.42 -10.43 10.56
C ARG A 259 6.90 -9.07 10.13
N MET A 260 7.67 -8.34 9.35
CA MET A 260 7.36 -6.98 8.94
C MET A 260 7.04 -6.92 7.46
N SER A 261 6.01 -6.16 7.09
CA SER A 261 5.68 -5.86 5.70
C SER A 261 5.62 -4.35 5.48
N ALA A 262 6.05 -3.91 4.30
CA ALA A 262 6.02 -2.53 3.88
C ALA A 262 5.54 -2.40 2.42
N SER A 263 4.69 -1.39 2.18
CA SER A 263 4.28 -0.98 0.84
C SER A 263 4.12 0.54 0.79
N GLY A 264 5.14 1.23 0.30
CA GLY A 264 5.18 2.70 0.41
C GLY A 264 5.28 3.14 1.86
N ASP A 265 4.31 3.96 2.27
CA ASP A 265 4.12 4.47 3.64
C ASP A 265 3.43 3.48 4.59
N ASP A 266 2.60 2.59 4.05
CA ASP A 266 1.90 1.57 4.85
C ASP A 266 2.86 0.54 5.43
N GLY A 267 2.69 0.22 6.71
CA GLY A 267 3.47 -0.79 7.42
C GLY A 267 2.67 -1.63 8.39
N LEU A 268 3.02 -2.91 8.45
CA LEU A 268 2.52 -3.84 9.45
C LEU A 268 3.66 -4.71 9.94
N THR A 269 3.79 -4.81 11.26
CA THR A 269 4.75 -5.72 11.90
C THR A 269 4.03 -6.63 12.87
N TYR A 270 4.14 -7.93 12.67
CA TYR A 270 3.78 -8.94 13.65
C TYR A 270 4.97 -9.23 14.55
N CYS A 271 4.76 -9.18 15.86
CA CYS A 271 5.79 -9.33 16.87
C CYS A 271 5.53 -10.54 17.76
N CYS A 272 6.60 -11.26 18.08
CA CYS A 272 6.57 -12.34 19.05
C CYS A 272 6.30 -11.81 20.47
N ALA A 273 5.20 -12.22 21.09
CA ALA A 273 4.84 -11.82 22.44
C ALA A 273 5.90 -12.23 23.47
N ALA A 274 6.55 -13.37 23.28
CA ALA A 274 7.59 -13.86 24.18
C ALA A 274 8.86 -12.99 24.23
N ILE A 275 9.17 -12.29 23.12
CA ILE A 275 10.35 -11.43 23.03
C ILE A 275 10.04 -9.99 23.41
N PHE A 276 8.93 -9.46 22.93
CA PHE A 276 8.56 -8.08 23.18
C PHE A 276 7.67 -7.91 24.43
N GLY A 277 6.84 -8.94 24.75
CA GLY A 277 6.04 -8.98 25.96
C GLY A 277 5.26 -7.69 26.22
N THR A 278 5.23 -7.29 27.49
CA THR A 278 4.56 -6.05 27.93
C THR A 278 5.22 -4.76 27.45
N ARG A 279 6.39 -4.83 26.78
CA ARG A 279 7.09 -3.62 26.28
C ARG A 279 6.29 -2.91 25.18
N LEU A 280 5.57 -3.65 24.35
CA LEU A 280 4.76 -3.08 23.27
C LEU A 280 3.57 -2.30 23.81
N ASP A 281 3.01 -2.72 24.94
CA ASP A 281 1.88 -2.07 25.62
C ASP A 281 2.31 -0.86 26.47
N HIS A 282 3.60 -0.61 26.60
CA HIS A 282 4.12 0.46 27.40
C HIS A 282 4.00 1.81 26.66
N PRO A 283 3.46 2.87 27.29
CA PRO A 283 3.35 4.20 26.65
C PRO A 283 4.66 4.74 26.11
N ASP A 284 5.80 4.42 26.73
CA ASP A 284 7.13 4.81 26.26
C ASP A 284 7.51 4.16 24.94
N PHE A 285 7.03 2.97 24.63
CA PHE A 285 7.32 2.32 23.33
C PHE A 285 6.81 3.20 22.19
N LEU A 286 5.54 3.60 22.22
CA LEU A 286 4.95 4.45 21.18
C LEU A 286 5.61 5.83 21.11
N ARG A 287 5.98 6.40 22.25
CA ARG A 287 6.70 7.68 22.30
C ARG A 287 8.06 7.58 21.62
N ARG A 288 8.90 6.60 22.02
CA ARG A 288 10.23 6.37 21.43
C ARG A 288 10.16 6.00 19.96
N TYR A 289 9.17 5.21 19.55
CA TYR A 289 8.94 4.87 18.14
C TYR A 289 8.71 6.13 17.30
N ARG A 290 7.83 7.04 17.75
CA ARG A 290 7.58 8.32 17.08
C ARG A 290 8.80 9.24 17.11
N GLU A 291 9.52 9.30 18.20
CA GLU A 291 10.76 10.10 18.34
C GLU A 291 11.82 9.67 17.35
N PHE A 292 11.99 8.37 17.13
CA PHE A 292 12.91 7.86 16.14
C PHE A 292 12.56 8.34 14.72
N TRP A 293 11.29 8.23 14.32
CA TRP A 293 10.83 8.73 13.03
C TRP A 293 10.99 10.24 12.89
N ALA A 294 10.69 10.99 13.94
CA ALA A 294 10.89 12.44 13.97
C ALA A 294 12.35 12.84 13.79
N ARG A 295 13.31 12.10 14.37
CA ARG A 295 14.77 12.31 14.15
C ARG A 295 15.17 12.11 12.68
N LEU A 296 14.46 11.26 11.95
CA LEU A 296 14.66 11.08 10.51
C LEU A 296 13.92 12.12 9.64
N GLY A 297 13.14 12.99 10.27
CA GLY A 297 12.33 14.03 9.59
C GLY A 297 10.95 13.55 9.15
N PHE A 298 10.49 12.37 9.58
CA PHE A 298 9.19 11.80 9.21
C PHE A 298 8.21 11.84 10.37
N GLY A 299 6.96 12.22 10.07
CA GLY A 299 5.84 12.01 10.98
C GLY A 299 5.27 10.59 10.83
N VAL A 300 4.86 9.97 11.93
CA VAL A 300 4.26 8.63 11.89
C VAL A 300 3.00 8.57 12.74
N LYS A 301 1.94 7.99 12.18
CA LYS A 301 0.81 7.47 12.94
C LYS A 301 1.11 6.02 13.25
N VAL A 302 1.06 5.65 14.51
CA VAL A 302 1.37 4.29 14.95
C VAL A 302 0.38 3.82 15.97
N GLN A 303 -0.06 2.58 15.82
CA GLN A 303 -0.93 1.86 16.74
C GLN A 303 -0.29 0.52 17.08
N VAL A 304 -0.37 0.12 18.34
CA VAL A 304 -0.09 -1.25 18.77
C VAL A 304 -1.42 -1.95 19.00
N VAL A 305 -1.59 -3.09 18.33
CA VAL A 305 -2.77 -3.96 18.50
C VAL A 305 -2.36 -5.16 19.36
N PRO A 306 -3.03 -5.37 20.50
CA PRO A 306 -2.68 -6.46 21.41
C PRO A 306 -2.96 -7.83 20.79
N SER A 307 -2.31 -8.86 21.31
CA SER A 307 -2.32 -10.20 20.72
C SER A 307 -3.72 -10.81 20.60
N HIS A 308 -4.61 -10.57 21.55
CA HIS A 308 -5.99 -11.08 21.50
C HIS A 308 -6.87 -10.36 20.45
N GLU A 309 -6.41 -9.22 19.94
CA GLU A 309 -7.08 -8.40 18.92
C GLU A 309 -6.33 -8.36 17.58
N TRP A 310 -5.31 -9.18 17.38
CA TRP A 310 -4.41 -9.12 16.24
C TRP A 310 -5.12 -9.08 14.86
N ARG A 311 -6.33 -9.66 14.76
CA ARG A 311 -7.16 -9.62 13.54
C ARG A 311 -7.69 -8.20 13.22
N LEU A 312 -7.68 -7.29 14.20
CA LEU A 312 -8.07 -5.89 14.00
C LEU A 312 -6.95 -5.07 13.36
N ALA A 313 -5.74 -5.62 13.24
CA ALA A 313 -4.65 -4.96 12.55
C ALA A 313 -4.98 -4.82 11.05
N THR A 314 -5.04 -3.58 10.58
CA THR A 314 -5.33 -3.25 9.18
C THR A 314 -4.05 -3.03 8.40
N TYR A 315 -4.00 -3.52 7.16
CA TYR A 315 -2.87 -3.31 6.27
C TYR A 315 -3.35 -3.25 4.82
N LEU A 316 -2.95 -2.23 4.07
CA LEU A 316 -3.40 -1.98 2.70
C LEU A 316 -4.93 -1.96 2.57
N ALA A 317 -5.62 -1.42 3.57
CA ALA A 317 -7.08 -1.41 3.67
C ALA A 317 -7.72 -2.80 3.69
N MET A 318 -7.01 -3.79 4.22
CA MET A 318 -7.46 -5.16 4.40
C MET A 318 -7.24 -5.62 5.83
N ARG A 319 -7.96 -6.67 6.24
CA ARG A 319 -7.86 -7.34 7.54
C ARG A 319 -7.70 -8.84 7.36
N PRO A 320 -7.07 -9.54 8.32
CA PRO A 320 -7.05 -10.99 8.36
C PRO A 320 -8.46 -11.55 8.61
N VAL A 321 -8.92 -12.45 7.75
CA VAL A 321 -10.22 -13.15 7.89
C VAL A 321 -10.02 -14.63 7.67
N TRP A 322 -10.73 -15.47 8.46
CA TRP A 322 -10.67 -16.92 8.30
C TRP A 322 -11.44 -17.37 7.06
N SER A 323 -10.77 -18.07 6.13
CA SER A 323 -11.38 -18.54 4.88
C SER A 323 -12.02 -19.94 4.95
N GLY A 324 -11.97 -20.58 6.11
CA GLY A 324 -12.35 -21.99 6.30
C GLY A 324 -11.14 -22.92 6.48
N THR A 325 -10.00 -22.59 5.88
CA THR A 325 -8.77 -23.40 5.95
C THR A 325 -7.55 -22.62 6.46
N ARG A 326 -7.49 -21.32 6.21
CA ARG A 326 -6.38 -20.43 6.58
C ARG A 326 -6.87 -19.00 6.71
N TYR A 327 -6.06 -18.14 7.28
CA TYR A 327 -6.31 -16.69 7.22
C TYR A 327 -5.97 -16.13 5.85
N VAL A 328 -6.78 -15.20 5.38
CA VAL A 328 -6.58 -14.46 4.12
C VAL A 328 -6.78 -12.98 4.37
N TRP A 329 -6.11 -12.16 3.59
CA TRP A 329 -6.37 -10.74 3.57
C TRP A 329 -7.65 -10.46 2.81
N ALA A 330 -8.59 -9.81 3.46
CA ALA A 330 -9.85 -9.38 2.86
C ALA A 330 -10.10 -7.89 3.13
N PRO A 331 -10.75 -7.19 2.19
CA PRO A 331 -11.04 -5.77 2.34
C PRO A 331 -11.84 -5.47 3.60
N GLU A 332 -11.57 -4.32 4.22
CA GLU A 332 -12.39 -3.78 5.31
C GLU A 332 -13.81 -3.54 4.80
N PRO A 333 -14.85 -4.15 5.43
CA PRO A 333 -16.21 -4.11 4.92
C PRO A 333 -16.78 -2.70 4.84
N ALA A 334 -16.64 -1.85 5.86
CA ALA A 334 -17.17 -0.49 5.83
C ALA A 334 -16.53 0.35 4.72
N ARG A 335 -15.20 0.26 4.58
CA ARG A 335 -14.47 0.95 3.51
C ARG A 335 -14.94 0.50 2.13
N ARG A 336 -15.21 -0.78 1.96
CA ARG A 336 -15.69 -1.33 0.70
C ARG A 336 -17.14 -0.90 0.42
N LEU A 337 -18.02 -1.03 1.40
CA LEU A 337 -19.43 -0.64 1.30
C LEU A 337 -19.63 0.83 0.92
N ARG A 338 -18.83 1.74 1.50
CA ARG A 338 -18.86 3.18 1.21
C ARG A 338 -18.77 3.52 -0.28
N GLY A 339 -18.14 2.68 -1.07
CA GLY A 339 -17.90 2.99 -2.47
C GLY A 339 -18.26 1.89 -3.47
N MET A 340 -18.83 0.77 -3.01
CA MET A 340 -18.96 -0.44 -3.80
C MET A 340 -19.79 -0.26 -5.06
N PHE A 341 -20.91 0.48 -4.98
CA PHE A 341 -21.83 0.68 -6.10
C PHE A 341 -21.76 2.10 -6.70
N TRP A 342 -20.74 2.90 -6.33
CA TRP A 342 -20.57 4.22 -6.90
C TRP A 342 -19.78 4.16 -8.20
N GLN A 343 -20.44 4.57 -9.29
CA GLN A 343 -19.82 4.67 -10.61
C GLN A 343 -19.31 6.10 -10.84
N ILE A 344 -18.07 6.23 -11.27
CA ILE A 344 -17.47 7.54 -11.60
C ILE A 344 -17.79 7.93 -13.04
N ASP A 345 -17.95 6.93 -13.91
CA ASP A 345 -18.24 7.10 -15.33
C ASP A 345 -19.63 6.52 -15.65
N ASN A 346 -20.50 7.35 -16.24
CA ASN A 346 -21.85 6.97 -16.62
C ASN A 346 -21.94 6.19 -17.94
N ALA A 347 -20.81 5.74 -18.48
CA ALA A 347 -20.76 5.02 -19.76
C ALA A 347 -21.32 3.59 -19.69
N MET A 348 -21.51 3.04 -18.49
CA MET A 348 -22.00 1.67 -18.29
C MET A 348 -23.39 1.66 -17.68
N HIS A 349 -24.21 0.67 -18.07
CA HIS A 349 -25.51 0.46 -17.46
C HIS A 349 -25.36 0.16 -15.95
N PRO A 350 -26.08 0.84 -15.04
CA PRO A 350 -25.88 0.72 -13.59
C PRO A 350 -25.99 -0.72 -13.08
N THR A 351 -26.96 -1.50 -13.55
CA THR A 351 -27.13 -2.91 -13.14
C THR A 351 -25.96 -3.76 -13.60
N ALA A 352 -25.53 -3.62 -14.86
CA ALA A 352 -24.39 -4.39 -15.38
C ALA A 352 -23.07 -4.02 -14.66
N TRP A 353 -22.90 -2.75 -14.33
CA TRP A 353 -21.83 -2.27 -13.46
C TRP A 353 -21.91 -2.90 -12.07
N GLY A 354 -23.06 -2.77 -11.38
CA GLY A 354 -23.27 -3.31 -10.04
C GLY A 354 -23.04 -4.81 -9.96
N ARG A 355 -23.51 -5.58 -10.96
CA ARG A 355 -23.24 -7.04 -11.06
C ARG A 355 -21.76 -7.35 -11.23
N GLY A 356 -21.04 -6.56 -12.02
CA GLY A 356 -19.59 -6.70 -12.17
C GLY A 356 -18.84 -6.43 -10.86
N VAL A 357 -19.20 -5.36 -10.15
CA VAL A 357 -18.67 -5.03 -8.83
C VAL A 357 -18.96 -6.14 -7.82
N ALA A 358 -20.23 -6.61 -7.75
CA ALA A 358 -20.63 -7.65 -6.82
C ALA A 358 -19.84 -8.96 -7.04
N ARG A 359 -19.68 -9.39 -8.31
CA ARG A 359 -18.86 -10.58 -8.65
C ARG A 359 -17.42 -10.44 -8.20
N GLN A 360 -16.82 -9.29 -8.46
CA GLN A 360 -15.42 -9.06 -8.13
C GLN A 360 -15.19 -8.96 -6.62
N VAL A 361 -16.07 -8.25 -5.90
CA VAL A 361 -16.02 -8.17 -4.44
C VAL A 361 -16.26 -9.55 -3.82
N LEU A 362 -17.21 -10.33 -4.33
CA LEU A 362 -17.49 -11.67 -3.85
C LEU A 362 -16.27 -12.60 -4.02
N GLY A 363 -15.61 -12.55 -5.19
CA GLY A 363 -14.38 -13.31 -5.44
C GLY A 363 -13.28 -13.02 -4.45
N MET A 364 -13.12 -11.75 -4.03
CA MET A 364 -12.05 -11.35 -3.10
C MET A 364 -12.43 -11.43 -1.64
N SER A 365 -13.70 -11.26 -1.32
CA SER A 365 -14.21 -11.04 0.03
C SER A 365 -15.24 -12.08 0.45
N GLY A 366 -15.28 -13.22 -0.21
CA GLY A 366 -16.24 -14.30 0.13
C GLY A 366 -16.15 -14.78 1.58
N SER A 367 -15.00 -14.56 2.24
CA SER A 367 -14.83 -14.80 3.67
C SER A 367 -15.41 -13.70 4.56
N VAL A 368 -15.69 -12.51 4.03
CA VAL A 368 -16.24 -11.38 4.80
C VAL A 368 -17.75 -11.47 4.76
N THR A 369 -18.35 -11.87 5.86
CA THR A 369 -19.77 -12.23 5.93
C THR A 369 -20.70 -11.18 5.35
N VAL A 370 -20.62 -9.92 5.78
CA VAL A 370 -21.52 -8.86 5.33
C VAL A 370 -21.36 -8.54 3.83
N LEU A 371 -20.14 -8.59 3.29
CA LEU A 371 -19.90 -8.37 1.87
C LEU A 371 -20.39 -9.55 1.03
N ARG A 372 -20.17 -10.77 1.51
CA ARG A 372 -20.68 -11.99 0.87
C ARG A 372 -22.19 -11.96 0.74
N GLU A 373 -22.89 -11.75 1.86
CA GLU A 373 -24.35 -11.75 1.91
C GLU A 373 -24.93 -10.68 0.97
N LEU A 374 -24.40 -9.46 1.04
CA LEU A 374 -24.88 -8.35 0.19
C LEU A 374 -24.62 -8.57 -1.30
N CYS A 375 -23.41 -9.04 -1.65
CA CYS A 375 -23.07 -9.28 -3.06
C CYS A 375 -23.85 -10.45 -3.64
N SER A 376 -24.03 -11.53 -2.88
CA SER A 376 -24.85 -12.66 -3.30
C SER A 376 -26.29 -12.22 -3.50
N TRP A 377 -26.87 -11.53 -2.53
CA TRP A 377 -28.23 -10.97 -2.64
C TRP A 377 -28.39 -10.11 -3.90
N TYR A 378 -27.44 -9.18 -4.17
CA TYR A 378 -27.51 -8.33 -5.34
C TYR A 378 -27.48 -9.12 -6.66
N LEU A 379 -26.66 -10.18 -6.74
CA LEU A 379 -26.58 -11.04 -7.92
C LEU A 379 -27.83 -11.88 -8.13
N ASP A 380 -28.48 -12.31 -7.05
CA ASP A 380 -29.69 -13.12 -7.07
C ASP A 380 -30.96 -12.31 -7.42
N HIS A 381 -30.95 -11.00 -7.09
CA HIS A 381 -32.11 -10.10 -7.31
C HIS A 381 -31.94 -9.16 -8.53
N THR A 382 -30.88 -9.34 -9.32
CA THR A 382 -30.66 -8.56 -10.55
C THR A 382 -30.32 -9.47 -11.70
N ASP A 383 -30.89 -9.18 -12.87
CA ASP A 383 -30.65 -9.95 -14.09
C ASP A 383 -29.74 -9.22 -15.09
N GLY A 384 -29.23 -9.96 -16.07
CA GLY A 384 -28.46 -9.41 -17.17
C GLY A 384 -26.95 -9.63 -17.09
N PRO A 385 -26.21 -9.05 -18.01
CA PRO A 385 -24.76 -9.20 -18.06
C PRO A 385 -24.08 -8.53 -16.87
N ALA A 386 -22.89 -9.00 -16.49
CA ALA A 386 -22.01 -8.33 -15.58
C ALA A 386 -20.82 -7.79 -16.39
N ASN A 387 -20.53 -6.52 -16.26
CA ASN A 387 -19.37 -5.93 -16.90
C ASN A 387 -18.09 -6.31 -16.15
N ASP A 388 -17.00 -6.46 -16.87
CA ASP A 388 -15.68 -6.54 -16.26
C ASP A 388 -15.34 -5.20 -15.61
N VAL A 389 -15.34 -5.19 -14.31
CA VAL A 389 -15.11 -3.99 -13.49
C VAL A 389 -13.77 -4.11 -12.81
N GLN A 390 -13.00 -3.02 -12.83
CA GLN A 390 -11.73 -2.94 -12.12
C GLN A 390 -11.92 -2.27 -10.76
N VAL A 391 -12.26 -3.05 -9.75
CA VAL A 391 -12.50 -2.55 -8.38
C VAL A 391 -11.25 -1.92 -7.77
N PHE A 392 -10.06 -2.32 -8.20
CA PHE A 392 -8.78 -1.82 -7.67
C PHE A 392 -8.11 -0.73 -8.53
N GLY A 393 -8.81 -0.19 -9.51
CA GLY A 393 -8.32 0.95 -10.30
C GLY A 393 -7.08 0.68 -11.17
N ASN A 394 -6.42 -0.45 -11.02
CA ASN A 394 -5.28 -0.89 -11.85
C ASN A 394 -5.68 -2.15 -12.63
N PRO A 395 -5.78 -2.08 -13.98
CA PRO A 395 -6.15 -3.22 -14.82
C PRO A 395 -5.26 -4.45 -14.60
N ASN A 396 -4.00 -4.21 -14.28
CA ASN A 396 -3.00 -5.26 -14.09
C ASN A 396 -2.85 -5.69 -12.62
N SER A 397 -3.75 -5.24 -11.73
CA SER A 397 -3.68 -5.65 -10.33
C SER A 397 -3.93 -7.15 -10.22
N PRO A 398 -3.05 -7.91 -9.55
CA PRO A 398 -3.26 -9.33 -9.33
C PRO A 398 -4.52 -9.61 -8.51
N TRP A 399 -5.03 -8.59 -7.79
CA TRP A 399 -6.26 -8.66 -7.03
C TRP A 399 -7.53 -8.69 -7.87
N ASN A 400 -7.49 -8.18 -9.11
CA ASN A 400 -8.66 -8.18 -9.98
C ASN A 400 -9.09 -9.59 -10.41
N ASN A 401 -8.18 -10.55 -10.46
CA ASN A 401 -8.43 -11.93 -10.85
C ASN A 401 -8.29 -12.90 -9.68
N TYR A 402 -8.12 -12.38 -8.47
CA TYR A 402 -8.00 -13.22 -7.29
C TYR A 402 -9.37 -13.73 -6.88
N ALA A 403 -9.55 -15.03 -6.92
CA ALA A 403 -10.71 -15.72 -6.39
C ALA A 403 -10.33 -16.29 -5.02
N ASN A 404 -10.92 -15.74 -3.99
CA ASN A 404 -10.85 -16.33 -2.66
C ASN A 404 -12.00 -17.34 -2.56
N GLU A 405 -11.73 -18.63 -2.69
CA GLU A 405 -12.72 -19.72 -2.59
C GLU A 405 -13.26 -19.89 -1.16
N ALA A 406 -13.57 -18.79 -0.51
CA ALA A 406 -14.08 -18.84 0.83
C ALA A 406 -15.54 -19.27 0.82
N LEU A 407 -15.78 -20.47 1.29
CA LEU A 407 -17.12 -20.95 1.60
C LEU A 407 -17.64 -20.29 2.89
N PRO A 408 -18.97 -20.07 2.99
CA PRO A 408 -19.60 -19.69 4.24
C PRO A 408 -19.16 -20.66 5.36
N ASN A 409 -18.65 -20.13 6.47
CA ASN A 409 -18.25 -20.98 7.59
C ASN A 409 -18.56 -20.30 8.93
N THR A 410 -18.96 -21.12 9.90
CA THR A 410 -19.39 -20.66 11.22
C THR A 410 -18.29 -19.92 11.97
N ARG A 411 -17.01 -20.30 11.79
CA ARG A 411 -15.89 -19.63 12.43
C ARG A 411 -15.70 -18.21 11.90
N ALA A 412 -15.80 -17.99 10.58
CA ALA A 412 -15.72 -16.64 10.02
C ALA A 412 -16.85 -15.75 10.54
N ASP A 413 -18.06 -16.29 10.65
CA ASP A 413 -19.21 -15.56 11.23
C ASP A 413 -18.98 -15.23 12.71
N GLN A 414 -18.44 -16.17 13.49
CA GLN A 414 -18.10 -15.95 14.90
C GLN A 414 -17.00 -14.89 15.07
N GLU A 415 -15.90 -15.01 14.32
CA GLU A 415 -14.81 -14.04 14.35
C GLU A 415 -15.30 -12.66 13.90
N PHE A 416 -16.17 -12.58 12.87
CA PHE A 416 -16.80 -11.33 12.46
C PHE A 416 -17.62 -10.71 13.60
N CYS A 417 -18.45 -11.50 14.26
CA CYS A 417 -19.25 -11.01 15.39
C CYS A 417 -18.38 -10.51 16.56
N GLN A 418 -17.28 -11.19 16.85
CA GLN A 418 -16.30 -10.77 17.86
C GLN A 418 -15.62 -9.46 17.48
N ASP A 419 -15.11 -9.37 16.26
CA ASP A 419 -14.31 -8.23 15.76
C ASP A 419 -15.14 -6.94 15.69
N TYR A 420 -16.45 -7.05 15.43
CA TYR A 420 -17.37 -5.91 15.32
C TYR A 420 -18.29 -5.73 16.52
N HIS A 421 -18.08 -6.50 17.60
CA HIS A 421 -18.88 -6.46 18.83
C HIS A 421 -20.40 -6.56 18.59
N VAL A 422 -20.79 -7.44 17.67
CA VAL A 422 -22.18 -7.74 17.35
C VAL A 422 -22.53 -9.17 17.73
N ASP A 423 -23.79 -9.42 18.01
CA ASP A 423 -24.25 -10.79 18.30
C ASP A 423 -24.71 -11.54 17.04
N ALA A 424 -24.88 -12.84 17.17
CA ALA A 424 -25.37 -13.68 16.08
C ALA A 424 -26.80 -13.31 15.64
N ALA A 425 -27.59 -12.70 16.53
CA ALA A 425 -28.95 -12.25 16.20
C ALA A 425 -28.91 -11.06 15.25
N ALA A 426 -27.97 -10.11 15.42
CA ALA A 426 -27.76 -8.99 14.50
C ALA A 426 -27.38 -9.48 13.10
N LEU A 427 -26.52 -10.50 13.01
CA LEU A 427 -26.13 -11.09 11.72
C LEU A 427 -27.30 -11.85 11.08
N SER A 428 -28.09 -12.60 11.87
CA SER A 428 -29.31 -13.27 11.41
C SER A 428 -30.36 -12.26 10.95
N GLY A 429 -30.54 -11.18 11.69
CA GLY A 429 -31.43 -10.07 11.33
C GLY A 429 -31.03 -9.40 10.00
N PHE A 430 -29.73 -9.20 9.77
CA PHE A 430 -29.23 -8.68 8.49
C PHE A 430 -29.58 -9.62 7.32
N ARG A 431 -29.38 -10.93 7.48
CA ARG A 431 -29.76 -11.95 6.48
C ARG A 431 -31.27 -11.96 6.22
N GLY A 432 -32.08 -11.89 7.29
CA GLY A 432 -33.53 -11.77 7.18
C GLY A 432 -33.95 -10.51 6.42
N MET A 433 -33.38 -9.37 6.76
CA MET A 433 -33.64 -8.11 6.07
C MET A 433 -33.33 -8.20 4.58
N LEU A 434 -32.21 -8.79 4.18
CA LEU A 434 -31.88 -9.00 2.76
C LEU A 434 -32.89 -9.93 2.06
N GLY A 435 -33.41 -10.95 2.77
CA GLY A 435 -34.46 -11.84 2.23
C GLY A 435 -35.81 -11.16 2.00
N ASP A 436 -36.14 -10.16 2.82
CA ASP A 436 -37.43 -9.45 2.76
C ASP A 436 -37.46 -8.30 1.73
N ILE A 437 -36.30 -7.87 1.20
CA ILE A 437 -36.20 -6.77 0.26
C ILE A 437 -36.43 -7.26 -1.17
N GLY A 438 -37.59 -6.89 -1.74
CA GLY A 438 -37.98 -7.25 -3.11
C GLY A 438 -37.47 -6.33 -4.22
N GLU A 439 -36.91 -5.16 -3.92
CA GLU A 439 -36.43 -4.19 -4.89
C GLU A 439 -35.15 -3.45 -4.47
N VAL A 440 -34.37 -3.02 -5.47
CA VAL A 440 -32.94 -2.63 -5.44
C VAL A 440 -32.61 -1.32 -4.71
N LEU A 441 -33.55 -0.60 -4.14
CA LEU A 441 -33.29 0.61 -3.35
C LEU A 441 -33.40 0.33 -1.86
N VAL A 442 -32.26 0.04 -1.27
CA VAL A 442 -32.15 -0.34 0.14
C VAL A 442 -31.54 0.81 0.93
N ASP A 443 -32.30 1.32 1.87
CA ASP A 443 -31.72 1.99 3.03
C ASP A 443 -31.12 0.91 3.96
N LEU A 444 -29.86 0.56 3.76
CA LEU A 444 -29.13 -0.43 4.56
C LEU A 444 -28.82 0.08 5.98
N ASN A 445 -29.71 0.86 6.56
CA ASN A 445 -29.56 1.43 7.89
C ASN A 445 -29.93 0.41 8.99
N CYS A 446 -29.17 -0.68 9.08
CA CYS A 446 -29.35 -1.68 10.14
C CYS A 446 -28.28 -1.58 11.23
N HIS A 447 -28.56 -2.14 12.40
CA HIS A 447 -27.64 -2.15 13.54
C HIS A 447 -26.28 -2.76 13.21
N LEU A 448 -26.23 -3.85 12.44
CA LEU A 448 -25.02 -4.51 12.02
C LEU A 448 -24.11 -3.57 11.21
N LEU A 449 -24.65 -2.90 10.19
CA LEU A 449 -23.85 -2.01 9.36
C LEU A 449 -23.37 -0.79 10.13
N ARG A 450 -24.20 -0.25 11.05
CA ARG A 450 -23.74 0.84 11.95
C ARG A 450 -22.54 0.42 12.80
N ALA A 451 -22.58 -0.80 13.37
CA ALA A 451 -21.46 -1.35 14.15
C ALA A 451 -20.19 -1.50 13.29
N VAL A 452 -20.33 -2.06 12.07
CA VAL A 452 -19.21 -2.19 11.12
C VAL A 452 -18.62 -0.82 10.76
N PHE A 453 -19.46 0.17 10.44
CA PHE A 453 -18.98 1.52 10.13
C PHE A 453 -18.34 2.21 11.34
N ALA A 454 -18.85 2.00 12.55
CA ALA A 454 -18.29 2.58 13.76
C ALA A 454 -16.92 1.98 14.12
N ALA A 455 -16.74 0.68 13.89
CA ALA A 455 -15.47 -0.01 14.19
C ALA A 455 -14.32 0.36 13.22
N GLU A 456 -14.65 0.83 12.02
CA GLU A 456 -13.67 1.17 10.97
C GLU A 456 -13.56 2.71 10.73
N SER A 457 -14.18 3.53 11.52
CA SER A 457 -14.09 5.01 11.47
C SER A 457 -13.00 5.54 12.40
#